data_f08577b0e7f881bda19e4137d22906ed
#
_entry.id   f08577b0e7f881bda19e4137d22906ed
#
_cell.length_a   1.000
_cell.length_b   1.000
_cell.length_c   1.000
_cell.angle_alpha   90.00
_cell.angle_beta   90.00
_cell.angle_gamma   90.00
#
_symmetry.space_group_name_H-M   'P 1'
#
loop_
_entity.id
_entity.type
_entity.pdbx_description
1 polymer ?
#
loop_
_entity_poly.entity_id
_entity_poly.type
_entity_poly.pdbx_seq_one_letter_code
_entity_poly.pdbx_strand_id
1 'polypeptide(L)'
;MRFDQSETFTAGYLLPPAAYDADNTPASFDNGTAQACTIALQVGAGGITFSGTNKVEFKLTHSDAESSGFEAVTIDDVVGVESVGAGGIVRALTAAHATPSVTLIGYKGRKRYLRLLADFAGTHGTATPMAATALRGKLDRIAPA
;
A
#
# COMPACT_ATOMS: atom_id res chain seq x y z
N MET A 1 -4.29 -23.43 22.04
CA MET A 1 -4.66 -22.06 22.44
C MET A 1 -4.77 -21.21 21.20
N ARG A 2 -5.85 -20.49 21.06
CA ARG A 2 -6.04 -19.55 19.95
C ARG A 2 -5.74 -18.14 20.46
N PHE A 3 -4.99 -17.38 19.67
CA PHE A 3 -4.76 -15.98 19.95
C PHE A 3 -5.66 -15.15 19.06
N ASP A 4 -6.36 -14.21 19.65
CA ASP A 4 -7.12 -13.23 18.88
C ASP A 4 -6.19 -12.09 18.49
N GLN A 5 -5.96 -11.95 17.19
CA GLN A 5 -5.13 -10.89 16.65
C GLN A 5 -5.92 -9.61 16.35
N SER A 6 -7.25 -9.69 16.32
CA SER A 6 -8.07 -8.55 15.94
C SER A 6 -7.93 -7.37 16.90
N GLU A 7 -7.71 -7.64 18.18
CA GLU A 7 -7.51 -6.60 19.19
C GLU A 7 -6.10 -6.00 19.20
N THR A 8 -5.15 -6.64 18.51
CA THR A 8 -3.77 -6.18 18.46
C THR A 8 -3.46 -5.30 17.25
N PHE A 9 -4.37 -5.25 16.28
CA PHE A 9 -4.20 -4.48 15.07
C PHE A 9 -5.23 -3.36 14.96
N THR A 10 -4.79 -2.24 14.38
CA THR A 10 -5.69 -1.17 13.92
C THR A 10 -5.58 -1.10 12.41
N ALA A 11 -6.71 -1.16 11.72
CA ALA A 11 -6.76 -1.10 10.28
C ALA A 11 -7.22 0.26 9.79
N GLY A 12 -6.69 0.67 8.64
CA GLY A 12 -7.13 1.85 7.92
C GLY A 12 -6.90 1.69 6.43
N TYR A 13 -7.56 2.49 5.62
CA TYR A 13 -7.37 2.45 4.17
C TYR A 13 -6.26 3.40 3.73
N LEU A 14 -5.37 2.89 2.88
CA LEU A 14 -4.51 3.72 2.04
C LEU A 14 -5.15 3.95 0.67
N LEU A 15 -5.89 2.98 0.19
CA LEU A 15 -6.66 3.03 -1.05
C LEU A 15 -8.01 2.37 -0.77
N PRO A 16 -9.11 3.13 -0.68
CA PRO A 16 -10.43 2.55 -0.43
C PRO A 16 -10.84 1.55 -1.53
N PRO A 17 -11.52 0.46 -1.17
CA PRO A 17 -11.96 -0.52 -2.16
C PRO A 17 -12.92 0.11 -3.18
N ALA A 18 -12.50 0.11 -4.43
CA ALA A 18 -13.30 0.61 -5.55
C ALA A 18 -12.71 0.11 -6.87
N ALA A 19 -13.40 0.38 -7.96
CA ALA A 19 -12.84 0.22 -9.29
C ALA A 19 -12.26 1.56 -9.75
N TYR A 20 -10.99 1.56 -10.13
CA TYR A 20 -10.25 2.76 -10.51
C TYR A 20 -9.84 2.71 -11.97
N ASP A 21 -9.97 3.83 -12.65
CA ASP A 21 -9.49 4.05 -14.02
C ASP A 21 -8.59 5.29 -14.13
N ALA A 22 -8.36 5.96 -13.02
CA ALA A 22 -7.52 7.14 -12.90
C ALA A 22 -6.89 7.19 -11.50
N ASP A 23 -5.94 8.10 -11.32
CA ASP A 23 -5.26 8.31 -10.05
C ASP A 23 -6.24 8.56 -8.91
N ASN A 24 -6.00 7.94 -7.78
CA ASN A 24 -6.71 8.25 -6.54
C ASN A 24 -6.16 9.54 -5.92
N THR A 25 -6.94 10.15 -5.04
CA THR A 25 -6.43 11.20 -4.14
C THR A 25 -5.92 10.55 -2.87
N PRO A 26 -4.59 10.50 -2.65
CA PRO A 26 -4.05 9.80 -1.50
C PRO A 26 -4.51 10.41 -0.17
N ALA A 27 -4.96 9.57 0.74
CA ALA A 27 -5.28 9.94 2.11
C ALA A 27 -4.15 9.51 3.05
N SER A 28 -3.90 10.32 4.08
CA SER A 28 -2.87 10.02 5.06
C SER A 28 -3.36 8.96 6.05
N PHE A 29 -2.59 7.90 6.20
CA PHE A 29 -2.77 6.90 7.24
C PHE A 29 -1.83 7.21 8.40
N ASP A 30 -2.39 7.35 9.60
CA ASP A 30 -1.62 7.60 10.81
C ASP A 30 -1.10 6.27 11.36
N ASN A 31 0.19 6.01 11.12
CA ASN A 31 0.86 4.86 11.70
C ASN A 31 1.21 5.07 13.18
N GLY A 32 1.13 6.30 13.66
CA GLY A 32 1.39 6.66 15.05
C GLY A 32 2.77 6.25 15.51
N THR A 33 2.80 5.63 16.69
CA THR A 33 4.01 5.04 17.30
C THR A 33 4.04 3.52 17.11
N ALA A 34 3.29 2.99 16.14
CA ALA A 34 3.26 1.56 15.89
C ALA A 34 4.65 1.05 15.50
N GLN A 35 5.00 -0.11 16.04
CA GLN A 35 6.29 -0.74 15.77
C GLN A 35 6.25 -1.61 14.51
N ALA A 36 5.06 -1.93 14.02
CA ALA A 36 4.87 -2.71 12.81
C ALA A 36 3.68 -2.20 12.03
N CYS A 37 3.85 -2.09 10.74
CA CYS A 37 2.78 -1.76 9.81
C CYS A 37 2.88 -2.69 8.60
N THR A 38 1.77 -3.31 8.23
CA THR A 38 1.68 -4.13 7.04
C THR A 38 0.60 -3.58 6.13
N ILE A 39 0.94 -3.41 4.86
CA ILE A 39 0.02 -2.95 3.83
C ILE A 39 -0.39 -4.17 3.01
N ALA A 40 -1.69 -4.45 2.96
CA ALA A 40 -2.26 -5.45 2.08
C ALA A 40 -2.80 -4.74 0.83
N LEU A 41 -2.07 -4.83 -0.26
CA LEU A 41 -2.45 -4.27 -1.55
C LEU A 41 -3.17 -5.36 -2.35
N GLN A 42 -4.43 -5.13 -2.64
CA GLN A 42 -5.29 -6.06 -3.34
C GLN A 42 -5.64 -5.53 -4.72
N VAL A 43 -5.51 -6.37 -5.72
CA VAL A 43 -5.93 -6.09 -7.10
C VAL A 43 -6.88 -7.19 -7.52
N GLY A 44 -8.12 -6.82 -7.86
CA GLY A 44 -9.13 -7.74 -8.34
C GLY A 44 -8.94 -8.10 -9.81
N ALA A 45 -9.65 -9.11 -10.26
CA ALA A 45 -9.71 -9.45 -11.67
C ALA A 45 -10.48 -8.37 -12.44
N GLY A 46 -10.08 -8.11 -13.67
CA GLY A 46 -10.71 -7.11 -14.54
C GLY A 46 -9.78 -5.95 -14.87
N GLY A 47 -10.36 -4.88 -15.35
CA GLY A 47 -9.59 -3.75 -15.85
C GLY A 47 -9.14 -3.98 -17.30
N ILE A 48 -8.05 -3.33 -17.65
CA ILE A 48 -7.44 -3.43 -18.98
C ILE A 48 -6.38 -4.53 -19.02
N THR A 49 -5.88 -4.83 -20.20
CA THR A 49 -4.62 -5.57 -20.36
C THR A 49 -3.47 -4.60 -20.10
N PHE A 50 -2.79 -4.77 -18.99
CA PHE A 50 -1.67 -3.89 -18.62
C PHE A 50 -0.46 -4.14 -19.52
N SER A 51 0.32 -3.07 -19.75
CA SER A 51 1.53 -3.08 -20.56
C SER A 51 2.53 -2.07 -19.99
N GLY A 52 3.68 -1.92 -20.62
CA GLY A 52 4.64 -0.88 -20.25
C GLY A 52 4.13 0.56 -20.49
N THR A 53 3.11 0.73 -21.31
CA THR A 53 2.49 2.03 -21.63
C THR A 53 1.22 2.26 -20.83
N ASN A 54 0.32 1.28 -20.81
CA ASN A 54 -0.94 1.33 -20.07
C ASN A 54 -0.75 0.55 -18.76
N LYS A 55 -0.38 1.26 -17.72
CA LYS A 55 0.08 0.66 -16.46
C LYS A 55 -0.44 1.39 -15.24
N VAL A 56 -0.32 0.74 -14.09
CA VAL A 56 -0.53 1.35 -12.78
C VAL A 56 0.73 1.13 -11.96
N GLU A 57 1.26 2.19 -11.40
CA GLU A 57 2.39 2.15 -10.48
C GLU A 57 1.93 2.56 -9.08
N PHE A 58 2.07 1.68 -8.12
CA PHE A 58 1.71 1.96 -6.73
C PHE A 58 2.90 2.60 -6.02
N LYS A 59 2.75 3.88 -5.69
CA LYS A 59 3.80 4.69 -5.07
C LYS A 59 3.49 4.94 -3.61
N LEU A 60 4.37 4.46 -2.73
CA LEU A 60 4.27 4.65 -1.29
C LEU A 60 5.14 5.83 -0.88
N THR A 61 4.54 6.74 -0.14
CA THR A 61 5.23 7.91 0.42
C THR A 61 4.98 8.00 1.92
N HIS A 62 5.88 8.69 2.62
CA HIS A 62 5.79 8.85 4.06
C HIS A 62 6.15 10.29 4.49
N SER A 63 5.65 10.70 5.65
CA SER A 63 5.93 12.01 6.23
C SER A 63 5.75 12.00 7.75
N ASP A 64 6.43 12.93 8.42
CA ASP A 64 6.17 13.22 9.84
C ASP A 64 4.97 14.13 10.05
N ALA A 65 4.51 14.82 9.01
CA ALA A 65 3.34 15.69 9.03
C ALA A 65 2.18 15.08 8.23
N GLU A 66 0.96 15.29 8.69
CA GLU A 66 -0.24 14.68 8.11
C GLU A 66 -0.52 15.14 6.67
N SER A 67 -0.26 16.39 6.36
CA SER A 67 -0.68 16.99 5.09
C SER A 67 0.44 17.57 4.25
N SER A 68 1.71 17.40 4.64
CA SER A 68 2.85 17.98 3.94
C SER A 68 4.12 17.16 4.11
N GLY A 69 5.14 17.44 3.29
CA GLY A 69 6.47 16.85 3.45
C GLY A 69 6.56 15.37 3.10
N PHE A 70 5.65 14.86 2.28
CA PHE A 70 5.68 13.46 1.85
C PHE A 70 6.84 13.21 0.89
N GLU A 71 7.63 12.20 1.23
CA GLU A 71 8.78 11.75 0.47
C GLU A 71 8.58 10.30 0.04
N ALA A 72 9.20 9.91 -1.08
CA ALA A 72 9.19 8.52 -1.51
C ALA A 72 9.88 7.61 -0.50
N VAL A 73 9.29 6.45 -0.21
CA VAL A 73 9.99 5.42 0.56
C VAL A 73 11.15 4.85 -0.25
N THR A 74 12.12 4.30 0.45
CA THR A 74 13.24 3.57 -0.16
C THR A 74 13.15 2.09 0.21
N ILE A 75 14.03 1.28 -0.37
CA ILE A 75 14.07 -0.16 -0.04
C ILE A 75 14.39 -0.39 1.44
N ASP A 76 15.05 0.56 2.10
CA ASP A 76 15.36 0.46 3.53
C ASP A 76 14.13 0.69 4.43
N ASP A 77 13.08 1.29 3.88
CA ASP A 77 11.85 1.59 4.63
C ASP A 77 10.81 0.47 4.55
N VAL A 78 10.98 -0.48 3.66
CA VAL A 78 9.98 -1.51 3.36
C VAL A 78 10.54 -2.92 3.42
N VAL A 79 9.65 -3.90 3.60
CA VAL A 79 9.97 -5.33 3.59
C VAL A 79 8.96 -6.04 2.70
N GLY A 80 9.38 -7.13 2.08
CA GLY A 80 8.49 -7.94 1.24
C GLY A 80 8.44 -7.49 -0.22
N VAL A 81 9.27 -6.52 -0.61
CA VAL A 81 9.44 -6.11 -2.01
C VAL A 81 10.91 -6.29 -2.40
N GLU A 82 11.14 -6.63 -3.67
CA GLU A 82 12.50 -6.85 -4.17
C GLU A 82 13.24 -5.53 -4.43
N SER A 83 12.50 -4.51 -4.85
CA SER A 83 13.06 -3.20 -5.16
C SER A 83 11.99 -2.12 -5.01
N VAL A 84 12.44 -0.89 -4.84
CA VAL A 84 11.58 0.30 -4.85
C VAL A 84 12.02 1.19 -6.00
N GLY A 85 11.10 1.45 -6.92
CA GLY A 85 11.35 2.32 -8.05
C GLY A 85 11.27 3.79 -7.71
N ALA A 86 11.62 4.64 -8.67
CA ALA A 86 11.57 6.09 -8.53
C ALA A 86 10.19 6.59 -8.10
N GLY A 87 10.13 7.48 -7.12
CA GLY A 87 8.89 7.96 -6.55
C GLY A 87 8.24 7.03 -5.53
N GLY A 88 8.94 5.96 -5.12
CA GLY A 88 8.45 5.03 -4.10
C GLY A 88 7.60 3.89 -4.68
N ILE A 89 7.84 3.48 -5.91
CA ILE A 89 7.09 2.39 -6.54
C ILE A 89 7.37 1.08 -5.81
N VAL A 90 6.38 0.56 -5.11
CA VAL A 90 6.46 -0.71 -4.38
C VAL A 90 5.85 -1.87 -5.16
N ARG A 91 5.01 -1.58 -6.13
CA ARG A 91 4.42 -2.54 -7.07
C ARG A 91 3.99 -1.82 -8.34
N ALA A 92 4.08 -2.52 -9.47
CA ALA A 92 3.58 -2.03 -10.75
C ALA A 92 2.79 -3.12 -11.48
N LEU A 93 1.71 -2.72 -12.13
CA LEU A 93 0.94 -3.56 -13.04
C LEU A 93 1.33 -3.19 -14.47
N THR A 94 2.20 -3.98 -15.05
CA THR A 94 2.79 -3.71 -16.38
C THR A 94 2.58 -4.86 -17.37
N ALA A 95 1.87 -5.91 -16.96
CA ALA A 95 1.55 -7.07 -17.78
C ALA A 95 0.15 -7.56 -17.43
N ALA A 96 -0.44 -8.34 -18.30
CA ALA A 96 -1.76 -8.92 -18.08
C ALA A 96 -1.79 -9.76 -16.80
N HIS A 97 -2.85 -9.58 -16.03
CA HIS A 97 -3.14 -10.46 -14.90
C HIS A 97 -4.60 -10.87 -14.96
N ALA A 98 -4.88 -12.16 -14.88
CA ALA A 98 -6.23 -12.71 -15.00
C ALA A 98 -6.86 -13.04 -13.65
N THR A 99 -6.06 -13.10 -12.59
CA THR A 99 -6.50 -13.54 -11.27
C THR A 99 -6.32 -12.43 -10.24
N PRO A 100 -7.21 -12.37 -9.24
CA PRO A 100 -7.01 -11.46 -8.10
C PRO A 100 -5.68 -11.75 -7.41
N SER A 101 -5.07 -10.71 -6.86
CA SER A 101 -3.80 -10.83 -6.14
C SER A 101 -3.80 -10.01 -4.86
N VAL A 102 -3.03 -10.48 -3.89
CA VAL A 102 -2.73 -9.75 -2.66
C VAL A 102 -1.23 -9.65 -2.53
N THR A 103 -0.73 -8.44 -2.32
CA THR A 103 0.68 -8.19 -2.05
C THR A 103 0.82 -7.60 -0.66
N LEU A 104 1.61 -8.24 0.18
CA LEU A 104 1.89 -7.74 1.52
C LEU A 104 3.20 -6.94 1.50
N ILE A 105 3.13 -5.70 1.96
CA ILE A 105 4.27 -4.80 2.04
C ILE A 105 4.41 -4.37 3.50
N GLY A 106 5.53 -4.71 4.11
CA GLY A 106 5.84 -4.24 5.45
C GLY A 106 6.47 -2.86 5.40
N TYR A 107 6.03 -1.95 6.26
CA TYR A 107 6.67 -0.65 6.45
C TYR A 107 7.42 -0.63 7.77
N LYS A 108 8.71 -0.35 7.71
CA LYS A 108 9.61 -0.24 8.86
C LYS A 108 10.29 1.11 8.97
N GLY A 109 9.88 2.08 8.15
CA GLY A 109 10.38 3.45 8.22
C GLY A 109 9.93 4.14 9.51
N ARG A 110 10.51 5.31 9.79
CA ARG A 110 10.32 6.02 11.06
C ARG A 110 9.31 7.16 10.98
N LYS A 111 8.68 7.35 9.82
CA LYS A 111 7.72 8.43 9.62
C LYS A 111 6.34 8.02 10.13
N ARG A 112 5.60 9.01 10.59
CA ARG A 112 4.29 8.78 11.22
C ARG A 112 3.19 8.52 10.21
N TYR A 113 3.19 9.21 9.07
CA TYR A 113 2.09 9.16 8.11
C TYR A 113 2.52 8.49 6.81
N LEU A 114 1.60 7.69 6.25
CA LEU A 114 1.78 6.98 4.99
C LEU A 114 0.70 7.40 4.00
N ARG A 115 1.06 7.48 2.73
CA ARG A 115 0.14 7.64 1.60
C ARG A 115 0.47 6.67 0.49
N LEU A 116 -0.55 6.18 -0.20
CA LEU A 116 -0.38 5.34 -1.38
C LEU A 116 -1.07 5.99 -2.57
N LEU A 117 -0.32 6.25 -3.62
CA LEU A 117 -0.83 6.71 -4.90
C LEU A 117 -0.87 5.53 -5.88
N ALA A 118 -2.04 5.25 -6.44
CA ALA A 118 -2.15 4.44 -7.64
C ALA A 118 -2.02 5.39 -8.84
N ASP A 119 -0.84 5.40 -9.44
CA ASP A 119 -0.48 6.29 -10.55
C ASP A 119 -0.79 5.57 -11.87
N PHE A 120 -1.80 6.05 -12.57
CA PHE A 120 -2.29 5.49 -13.81
C PHE A 120 -1.62 6.16 -15.00
N ALA A 121 -0.96 5.38 -15.85
CA ALA A 121 -0.38 5.85 -17.09
C ALA A 121 -1.09 5.21 -18.29
N GLY A 122 -1.20 5.96 -19.38
CA GLY A 122 -1.85 5.50 -20.59
C GLY A 122 -3.38 5.56 -20.54
N THR A 123 -4.04 4.69 -21.29
CA THR A 123 -5.50 4.66 -21.42
C THR A 123 -6.08 3.50 -20.64
N HIS A 124 -7.02 3.78 -19.77
CA HIS A 124 -7.73 2.81 -18.94
C HIS A 124 -9.25 2.88 -19.23
N GLY A 125 -9.66 2.24 -20.32
CA GLY A 125 -11.07 2.24 -20.75
C GLY A 125 -11.99 1.38 -19.87
N THR A 126 -11.42 0.51 -19.03
CA THR A 126 -12.15 -0.30 -18.05
C THR A 126 -11.47 -0.16 -16.70
N ALA A 127 -12.25 0.14 -15.67
CA ALA A 127 -11.73 0.30 -14.32
C ALA A 127 -11.25 -1.03 -13.73
N THR A 128 -10.20 -0.95 -12.93
CA THR A 128 -9.60 -2.10 -12.24
C THR A 128 -10.00 -2.08 -10.76
N PRO A 129 -10.60 -3.15 -10.23
CA PRO A 129 -10.89 -3.24 -8.80
C PRO A 129 -9.60 -3.31 -8.01
N MET A 130 -9.44 -2.44 -7.00
CA MET A 130 -8.27 -2.48 -6.13
C MET A 130 -8.57 -1.87 -4.77
N ALA A 131 -7.75 -2.24 -3.79
CA ALA A 131 -7.80 -1.73 -2.43
C ALA A 131 -6.42 -1.85 -1.80
N ALA A 132 -6.14 -0.98 -0.84
CA ALA A 132 -4.97 -1.15 0.02
C ALA A 132 -5.37 -0.85 1.47
N THR A 133 -5.19 -1.84 2.34
CA THR A 133 -5.46 -1.74 3.76
C THR A 133 -4.14 -1.72 4.51
N ALA A 134 -3.97 -0.76 5.40
CA ALA A 134 -2.85 -0.72 6.32
C ALA A 134 -3.26 -1.28 7.67
N LEU A 135 -2.45 -2.19 8.19
CA LEU A 135 -2.60 -2.80 9.51
C LEU A 135 -1.42 -2.37 10.37
N ARG A 136 -1.66 -1.58 11.40
CA ARG A 136 -0.63 -1.26 12.38
C ARG A 136 -0.80 -2.13 13.61
N GLY A 137 0.33 -2.71 14.08
CA GLY A 137 0.34 -3.57 15.24
C GLY A 137 1.07 -2.96 16.42
N LYS A 138 0.67 -3.33 17.63
CA LYS A 138 1.41 -3.06 18.85
C LYS A 138 2.22 -4.29 19.21
N LEU A 139 3.53 -4.20 19.08
CA LEU A 139 4.44 -5.27 19.46
C LEU A 139 4.73 -5.30 20.97
N ASP A 140 4.33 -4.26 21.69
CA ASP A 140 4.51 -4.14 23.13
C ASP A 140 3.63 -5.09 23.94
N ARG A 141 2.80 -5.90 23.28
CA ARG A 141 1.95 -6.90 23.91
C ARG A 141 2.41 -8.35 23.72
N ILE A 142 3.60 -8.58 23.24
CA ILE A 142 4.23 -9.87 23.48
C ILE A 142 4.58 -9.85 24.96
N ALA A 143 3.62 -10.27 25.78
CA ALA A 143 3.83 -10.31 27.22
C ALA A 143 5.09 -11.10 27.48
N PRO A 144 6.03 -10.56 28.24
CA PRO A 144 7.09 -11.39 28.74
C PRO A 144 6.46 -12.49 29.58
N ALA A 145 6.95 -13.67 29.39
CA ALA A 145 6.58 -14.79 30.22
C ALA A 145 6.86 -14.48 31.69
#